data_9835f11015bd889bbdc0cc1e646b204b
#
_entry.id   9835f11015bd889bbdc0cc1e646b204b
#
_cell.length_a   1.000
_cell.length_b   1.000
_cell.length_c   1.000
_cell.angle_alpha   90.00
_cell.angle_beta   90.00
_cell.angle_gamma   90.00
#
_symmetry.space_group_name_H-M   'P 1'
#
loop_
_entity.id
_entity.type
_entity.pdbx_description
1 polymer ?
#
loop_
_entity_poly.entity_id
_entity_poly.type
_entity_poly.pdbx_seq_one_letter_code
_entity_poly.pdbx_strand_id
1 'polypeptide(L)'
;DKFVDRLIEVAKEAKIGDPMSLETHVGPVTTPPQYNKIMEYIEVANQDGATCVLGGKKYEGEGAKGDRFVEPTIFTNVTNKMRIAQEEVFGPILSVIPFGEEKEAIAIGNDIDFGLAAGVWTNNIGRALRMSEKLKAGTVWVNTYRALSYTTPFGGYKRSGEGRENGKDAIKEFLQVKSVWIAHE
;
A
#
# COMPACT_ATOMS: atom_id res chain seq x y z
N ASP A 1 11.06 7.29 18.13
CA ASP A 1 11.76 8.05 17.09
C ASP A 1 10.79 9.09 16.53
N LYS A 2 11.28 10.32 16.30
CA LYS A 2 10.45 11.49 15.94
C LYS A 2 9.47 11.27 14.78
N PHE A 3 9.85 10.45 13.80
CA PHE A 3 8.98 10.15 12.67
C PHE A 3 7.80 9.27 13.12
N VAL A 4 8.08 8.23 13.88
CA VAL A 4 7.04 7.30 14.39
C VAL A 4 6.12 8.03 15.36
N ASP A 5 6.67 8.86 16.24
CA ASP A 5 5.88 9.66 17.20
C ASP A 5 4.89 10.57 16.45
N ARG A 6 5.37 11.27 15.41
CA ARG A 6 4.51 12.14 14.59
C ARG A 6 3.47 11.34 13.79
N LEU A 7 3.84 10.18 13.30
CA LEU A 7 2.92 9.27 12.59
C LEU A 7 1.79 8.80 13.51
N ILE A 8 2.12 8.45 14.76
CA ILE A 8 1.13 8.07 15.77
C ILE A 8 0.18 9.23 16.09
N GLU A 9 0.70 10.44 16.27
CA GLU A 9 -0.13 11.63 16.50
C GLU A 9 -1.15 11.82 15.36
N VAL A 10 -0.69 11.82 14.12
CA VAL A 10 -1.57 11.99 12.95
C VAL A 10 -2.60 10.85 12.84
N ALA A 11 -2.19 9.61 13.08
CA ALA A 11 -3.09 8.47 13.01
C ALA A 11 -4.19 8.51 14.09
N LYS A 12 -3.90 9.07 15.27
CA LYS A 12 -4.89 9.26 16.34
C LYS A 12 -5.96 10.32 16.02
N GLU A 13 -5.69 11.23 15.09
CA GLU A 13 -6.67 12.21 14.61
C GLU A 13 -7.72 11.61 13.68
N ALA A 14 -7.53 10.36 13.23
CA ALA A 14 -8.45 9.69 12.31
C ALA A 14 -9.81 9.45 12.96
N LYS A 15 -10.85 10.03 12.40
CA LYS A 15 -12.24 9.80 12.81
C LYS A 15 -12.74 8.49 12.20
N ILE A 16 -13.09 7.55 13.06
CA ILE A 16 -13.62 6.24 12.67
C ILE A 16 -15.13 6.30 12.81
N GLY A 17 -15.89 5.87 11.81
CA GLY A 17 -17.33 5.95 11.90
C GLY A 17 -18.10 5.57 10.62
N ASP A 18 -19.32 6.08 10.54
CA ASP A 18 -20.25 5.85 9.43
C ASP A 18 -19.66 6.36 8.10
N PRO A 19 -19.49 5.51 7.06
CA PRO A 19 -18.93 5.91 5.77
C PRO A 19 -19.81 6.93 5.02
N MET A 20 -21.06 7.11 5.41
CA MET A 20 -21.96 8.12 4.84
C MET A 20 -21.73 9.52 5.45
N SER A 21 -20.96 9.64 6.52
CA SER A 21 -20.60 10.92 7.12
C SER A 21 -19.36 11.51 6.45
N LEU A 22 -19.42 12.77 6.06
CA LEU A 22 -18.28 13.51 5.48
C LEU A 22 -17.14 13.73 6.49
N GLU A 23 -17.40 13.56 7.78
CA GLU A 23 -16.41 13.69 8.85
C GLU A 23 -15.62 12.38 9.06
N THR A 24 -16.06 11.26 8.50
CA THR A 24 -15.42 9.97 8.70
C THR A 24 -14.18 9.83 7.81
N HIS A 25 -13.05 9.51 8.44
CA HIS A 25 -11.80 9.21 7.74
C HIS A 25 -11.63 7.70 7.49
N VAL A 26 -12.10 6.86 8.42
CA VAL A 26 -11.99 5.40 8.37
C VAL A 26 -13.33 4.75 8.61
N GLY A 27 -13.85 4.09 7.60
CA GLY A 27 -15.09 3.30 7.67
C GLY A 27 -14.84 1.85 8.11
N PRO A 28 -15.89 1.00 8.10
CA PRO A 28 -15.78 -0.41 8.44
C PRO A 28 -15.08 -1.18 7.32
N VAL A 29 -14.48 -2.31 7.68
CA VAL A 29 -14.00 -3.30 6.71
C VAL A 29 -15.18 -3.91 5.96
N THR A 30 -15.07 -4.02 4.64
CA THR A 30 -16.21 -4.31 3.75
C THR A 30 -16.86 -5.67 4.02
N THR A 31 -16.06 -6.73 4.25
CA THR A 31 -16.57 -8.09 4.40
C THR A 31 -16.04 -8.78 5.66
N PRO A 32 -16.81 -9.74 6.24
CA PRO A 32 -16.33 -10.51 7.39
C PRO A 32 -15.03 -11.28 7.13
N PRO A 33 -14.81 -11.95 5.99
CA PRO A 33 -13.54 -12.63 5.72
C PRO A 33 -12.36 -11.68 5.73
N GLN A 34 -12.52 -10.47 5.16
CA GLN A 34 -11.46 -9.48 5.14
C GLN A 34 -11.17 -8.93 6.56
N TYR A 35 -12.20 -8.70 7.36
CA TYR A 35 -12.04 -8.32 8.76
C TYR A 35 -11.26 -9.39 9.54
N ASN A 36 -11.65 -10.66 9.42
CA ASN A 36 -10.97 -11.76 10.08
C ASN A 36 -9.50 -11.86 9.66
N LYS A 37 -9.22 -11.71 8.36
CA LYS A 37 -7.86 -11.66 7.83
C LYS A 37 -7.03 -10.55 8.49
N ILE A 38 -7.57 -9.33 8.59
CA ILE A 38 -6.86 -8.21 9.22
C ILE A 38 -6.54 -8.52 10.69
N MET A 39 -7.49 -9.06 11.45
CA MET A 39 -7.28 -9.43 12.85
C MET A 39 -6.24 -10.53 13.00
N GLU A 40 -6.25 -11.55 12.13
CA GLU A 40 -5.22 -12.60 12.08
C GLU A 40 -3.82 -12.01 11.84
N TYR A 41 -3.68 -11.06 10.90
CA TYR A 41 -2.37 -10.46 10.60
C TYR A 41 -1.85 -9.57 11.73
N ILE A 42 -2.71 -8.97 12.53
CA ILE A 42 -2.30 -8.26 13.75
C ILE A 42 -1.66 -9.25 14.74
N GLU A 43 -2.27 -10.43 14.91
CA GLU A 43 -1.73 -11.49 15.78
C GLU A 43 -0.42 -12.06 15.20
N VAL A 44 -0.37 -12.34 13.90
CA VAL A 44 0.83 -12.82 13.21
C VAL A 44 2.00 -11.84 13.37
N ALA A 45 1.75 -10.54 13.20
CA ALA A 45 2.80 -9.53 13.38
C ALA A 45 3.38 -9.53 14.79
N ASN A 46 2.53 -9.66 15.83
CA ASN A 46 2.97 -9.77 17.21
C ASN A 46 3.77 -11.05 17.46
N GLN A 47 3.33 -12.19 16.90
CA GLN A 47 4.04 -13.48 17.00
C GLN A 47 5.38 -13.46 16.29
N ASP A 48 5.49 -12.79 15.15
CA ASP A 48 6.73 -12.59 14.41
C ASP A 48 7.71 -11.64 15.14
N GLY A 49 7.28 -10.98 16.21
CA GLY A 49 8.11 -10.09 17.04
C GLY A 49 8.05 -8.61 16.65
N ALA A 50 7.12 -8.21 15.78
CA ALA A 50 6.84 -6.79 15.55
C ALA A 50 6.26 -6.13 16.81
N THR A 51 6.46 -4.83 16.95
CA THR A 51 5.95 -4.06 18.09
C THR A 51 4.77 -3.21 17.66
N CYS A 52 3.57 -3.51 18.17
CA CYS A 52 2.39 -2.68 17.95
C CYS A 52 2.49 -1.41 18.80
N VAL A 53 2.66 -0.25 18.17
CA VAL A 53 2.79 1.05 18.85
C VAL A 53 1.50 1.87 18.81
N LEU A 54 0.53 1.49 17.99
CA LEU A 54 -0.81 2.07 17.91
C LEU A 54 -1.81 1.04 17.43
N GLY A 55 -3.04 1.06 17.97
CA GLY A 55 -4.15 0.22 17.51
C GLY A 55 -3.99 -1.25 17.88
N GLY A 56 -4.06 -2.11 16.88
CA GLY A 56 -3.88 -3.55 17.05
C GLY A 56 -5.13 -4.29 17.53
N LYS A 57 -6.30 -3.68 17.42
CA LYS A 57 -7.54 -4.28 17.91
C LYS A 57 -8.78 -3.75 17.17
N LYS A 58 -9.91 -4.40 17.45
CA LYS A 58 -11.23 -3.91 17.05
C LYS A 58 -11.45 -2.52 17.63
N TYR A 59 -12.04 -1.64 16.83
CA TYR A 59 -12.51 -0.34 17.31
C TYR A 59 -13.94 -0.47 17.83
N GLU A 60 -14.16 -0.03 19.09
CA GLU A 60 -15.45 -0.08 19.77
C GLU A 60 -15.92 1.32 20.24
N GLY A 61 -15.31 2.37 19.68
CA GLY A 61 -15.63 3.74 20.07
C GLY A 61 -16.90 4.29 19.45
N GLU A 62 -17.18 5.54 19.76
CA GLU A 62 -18.31 6.28 19.24
C GLU A 62 -18.26 6.34 17.70
N GLY A 63 -19.40 6.08 17.03
CA GLY A 63 -19.50 6.03 15.57
C GLY A 63 -19.35 4.63 14.95
N ALA A 64 -18.89 3.63 15.69
CA ALA A 64 -18.82 2.24 15.22
C ALA A 64 -20.21 1.60 15.26
N LYS A 65 -20.94 1.67 14.14
CA LYS A 65 -22.22 0.96 13.98
C LYS A 65 -21.94 -0.41 13.33
N GLY A 66 -21.65 -1.44 14.13
CA GLY A 66 -21.38 -2.81 13.66
C GLY A 66 -20.04 -3.38 14.13
N ASP A 67 -19.69 -4.54 13.58
CA ASP A 67 -18.62 -5.39 14.14
C ASP A 67 -17.26 -5.29 13.41
N ARG A 68 -17.17 -4.58 12.28
CA ARG A 68 -16.02 -4.65 11.39
C ARG A 68 -15.17 -3.38 11.37
N PHE A 69 -15.11 -2.68 12.47
CA PHE A 69 -14.20 -1.55 12.60
C PHE A 69 -12.88 -1.99 13.22
N VAL A 70 -11.77 -1.55 12.63
CA VAL A 70 -10.41 -1.82 13.12
C VAL A 70 -9.72 -0.50 13.38
N GLU A 71 -9.03 -0.40 14.50
CA GLU A 71 -8.22 0.79 14.80
C GLU A 71 -7.07 0.94 13.78
N PRO A 72 -6.74 2.18 13.36
CA PRO A 72 -5.50 2.43 12.66
C PRO A 72 -4.34 1.83 13.45
N THR A 73 -3.60 0.93 12.81
CA THR A 73 -2.60 0.11 13.49
C THR A 73 -1.22 0.37 12.92
N ILE A 74 -0.24 0.60 13.79
CA ILE A 74 1.14 0.85 13.39
C ILE A 74 2.05 -0.15 14.10
N PHE A 75 2.84 -0.86 13.28
CA PHE A 75 3.89 -1.76 13.75
C PHE A 75 5.27 -1.17 13.50
N THR A 76 6.13 -1.23 14.51
CA THR A 76 7.56 -0.97 14.43
C THR A 76 8.35 -2.26 14.70
N ASN A 77 9.67 -2.19 14.66
CA ASN A 77 10.53 -3.38 14.80
C ASN A 77 10.19 -4.47 13.77
N VAL A 78 9.67 -4.06 12.62
CA VAL A 78 9.34 -4.95 11.51
C VAL A 78 10.60 -5.21 10.68
N THR A 79 10.83 -6.47 10.32
CA THR A 79 11.84 -6.86 9.34
C THR A 79 11.16 -7.26 8.04
N ASN A 80 11.88 -7.14 6.92
CA ASN A 80 11.34 -7.49 5.60
C ASN A 80 11.02 -8.98 5.43
N LYS A 81 11.40 -9.84 6.39
CA LYS A 81 11.11 -11.28 6.39
C LYS A 81 9.79 -11.64 7.07
N MET A 82 9.20 -10.72 7.82
CA MET A 82 7.93 -10.93 8.51
C MET A 82 6.78 -10.99 7.50
N ARG A 83 5.79 -11.84 7.76
CA ARG A 83 4.62 -11.99 6.88
C ARG A 83 3.90 -10.66 6.66
N ILE A 84 3.79 -9.82 7.69
CA ILE A 84 3.14 -8.51 7.60
C ILE A 84 3.85 -7.52 6.65
N ALA A 85 5.13 -7.74 6.37
CA ALA A 85 5.90 -6.94 5.40
C ALA A 85 5.83 -7.51 3.98
N GLN A 86 5.55 -8.81 3.83
CA GLN A 86 5.60 -9.52 2.56
C GLN A 86 4.22 -9.79 1.95
N GLU A 87 3.17 -9.83 2.76
CA GLU A 87 1.83 -10.19 2.32
C GLU A 87 0.89 -8.99 2.36
N GLU A 88 -0.06 -8.95 1.44
CA GLU A 88 -1.04 -7.86 1.38
C GLU A 88 -2.15 -8.07 2.42
N VAL A 89 -2.14 -7.26 3.47
CA VAL A 89 -3.16 -7.31 4.52
C VAL A 89 -4.49 -6.69 4.06
N PHE A 90 -4.44 -5.64 3.28
CA PHE A 90 -5.58 -4.87 2.80
C PHE A 90 -6.47 -4.33 3.93
N GLY A 91 -5.85 -3.66 4.90
CA GLY A 91 -6.48 -3.09 6.09
C GLY A 91 -5.76 -1.83 6.59
N PRO A 92 -6.26 -1.18 7.66
CA PRO A 92 -5.67 0.04 8.20
C PRO A 92 -4.42 -0.25 9.03
N ILE A 93 -3.46 -0.96 8.44
CA ILE A 93 -2.22 -1.39 9.09
C ILE A 93 -1.03 -0.81 8.34
N LEU A 94 -0.07 -0.29 9.08
CA LEU A 94 1.18 0.24 8.58
C LEU A 94 2.36 -0.43 9.29
N SER A 95 3.31 -0.94 8.49
CA SER A 95 4.57 -1.51 8.96
C SER A 95 5.70 -0.53 8.72
N VAL A 96 6.49 -0.22 9.75
CA VAL A 96 7.62 0.69 9.69
C VAL A 96 8.92 -0.10 9.78
N ILE A 97 9.73 -0.01 8.73
CA ILE A 97 11.05 -0.68 8.63
C ILE A 97 12.11 0.42 8.54
N PRO A 98 13.02 0.54 9.51
CA PRO A 98 14.12 1.50 9.44
C PRO A 98 15.16 1.05 8.42
N PHE A 99 15.84 2.01 7.80
CA PHE A 99 16.99 1.76 6.92
C PHE A 99 18.07 2.81 7.17
N GLY A 100 19.33 2.45 6.89
CA GLY A 100 20.47 3.36 7.06
C GLY A 100 20.81 4.13 5.78
N GLU A 101 20.77 3.46 4.62
CA GLU A 101 21.23 4.02 3.36
C GLU A 101 20.20 3.89 2.24
N GLU A 102 20.28 4.77 1.23
CA GLU A 102 19.44 4.74 0.03
C GLU A 102 19.40 3.37 -0.65
N LYS A 103 20.56 2.69 -0.73
CA LYS A 103 20.67 1.37 -1.33
C LYS A 103 19.87 0.31 -0.56
N GLU A 104 19.88 0.39 0.75
CA GLU A 104 19.11 -0.50 1.61
C GLU A 104 17.61 -0.27 1.45
N ALA A 105 17.16 1.00 1.42
CA ALA A 105 15.76 1.33 1.17
C ALA A 105 15.25 0.77 -0.17
N ILE A 106 16.07 0.84 -1.22
CA ILE A 106 15.75 0.25 -2.53
C ILE A 106 15.68 -1.28 -2.44
N ALA A 107 16.61 -1.90 -1.72
CA ALA A 107 16.61 -3.35 -1.54
C ALA A 107 15.36 -3.82 -0.81
N ILE A 108 15.02 -3.21 0.32
CA ILE A 108 13.81 -3.50 1.11
C ILE A 108 12.55 -3.30 0.26
N GLY A 109 12.42 -2.16 -0.42
CA GLY A 109 11.24 -1.85 -1.24
C GLY A 109 11.06 -2.77 -2.44
N ASN A 110 12.14 -3.40 -2.92
CA ASN A 110 12.10 -4.34 -4.05
C ASN A 110 12.00 -5.81 -3.63
N ASP A 111 12.32 -6.15 -2.39
CA ASP A 111 12.27 -7.51 -1.85
C ASP A 111 10.85 -7.87 -1.37
N ILE A 112 9.91 -7.86 -2.29
CA ILE A 112 8.51 -8.21 -2.12
C ILE A 112 7.95 -8.67 -3.46
N ASP A 113 6.97 -9.57 -3.46
CA ASP A 113 6.31 -10.07 -4.67
C ASP A 113 5.37 -9.08 -5.36
N PHE A 114 5.11 -7.95 -4.75
CA PHE A 114 4.21 -6.92 -5.27
C PHE A 114 4.99 -5.69 -5.77
N GLY A 115 4.34 -4.88 -6.57
CA GLY A 115 4.93 -3.66 -7.12
C GLY A 115 3.89 -2.75 -7.78
N LEU A 116 2.80 -2.43 -7.06
CA LEU A 116 1.78 -1.53 -7.60
C LEU A 116 2.29 -0.10 -7.66
N ALA A 117 2.71 0.41 -6.51
CA ALA A 117 3.14 1.80 -6.39
C ALA A 117 4.17 1.99 -5.28
N ALA A 118 4.96 3.06 -5.37
CA ALA A 118 5.89 3.51 -4.35
C ALA A 118 5.83 5.03 -4.19
N GLY A 119 6.17 5.52 -3.00
CA GLY A 119 6.30 6.94 -2.69
C GLY A 119 7.68 7.26 -2.12
N VAL A 120 8.28 8.35 -2.57
CA VAL A 120 9.59 8.82 -2.11
C VAL A 120 9.49 10.28 -1.70
N TRP A 121 9.95 10.60 -0.50
CA TRP A 121 10.04 11.97 -0.02
C TRP A 121 11.49 12.38 0.14
N THR A 122 11.93 13.37 -0.63
CA THR A 122 13.30 13.86 -0.61
C THR A 122 13.43 15.25 -1.24
N ASN A 123 14.33 16.07 -0.69
CA ASN A 123 14.71 17.34 -1.30
C ASN A 123 15.90 17.20 -2.27
N ASN A 124 16.47 16.01 -2.40
CA ASN A 124 17.59 15.75 -3.30
C ASN A 124 17.09 15.20 -4.63
N ILE A 125 17.18 16.00 -5.70
CA ILE A 125 16.70 15.62 -7.03
C ILE A 125 17.44 14.39 -7.59
N GLY A 126 18.72 14.26 -7.36
CA GLY A 126 19.49 13.08 -7.78
C GLY A 126 19.00 11.79 -7.10
N ARG A 127 18.63 11.86 -5.81
CA ARG A 127 18.00 10.76 -5.10
C ARG A 127 16.61 10.46 -5.67
N ALA A 128 15.81 11.47 -5.92
CA ALA A 128 14.48 11.31 -6.51
C ALA A 128 14.54 10.53 -7.81
N LEU A 129 15.44 10.91 -8.72
CA LEU A 129 15.63 10.23 -10.01
C LEU A 129 16.13 8.79 -9.84
N ARG A 130 17.16 8.56 -9.03
CA ARG A 130 17.67 7.20 -8.78
C ARG A 130 16.64 6.29 -8.14
N MET A 131 15.89 6.78 -7.16
CA MET A 131 14.84 5.99 -6.48
C MET A 131 13.70 5.65 -7.44
N SER A 132 13.23 6.61 -8.25
CA SER A 132 12.17 6.38 -9.22
C SER A 132 12.55 5.38 -10.30
N GLU A 133 13.83 5.35 -10.71
CA GLU A 133 14.35 4.37 -11.67
C GLU A 133 14.49 2.97 -11.07
N LYS A 134 14.97 2.87 -9.83
CA LYS A 134 15.38 1.60 -9.22
C LYS A 134 14.27 0.88 -8.47
N LEU A 135 13.23 1.57 -8.02
CA LEU A 135 12.07 0.94 -7.39
C LEU A 135 11.23 0.20 -8.44
N LYS A 136 10.99 -1.09 -8.20
CA LYS A 136 10.22 -1.97 -9.09
C LYS A 136 8.73 -1.85 -8.80
N ALA A 137 8.16 -0.71 -9.14
CA ALA A 137 6.74 -0.38 -9.00
C ALA A 137 6.21 0.24 -10.29
N GLY A 138 4.94 -0.01 -10.60
CA GLY A 138 4.30 0.52 -11.80
C GLY A 138 4.13 2.04 -11.75
N THR A 139 3.99 2.62 -10.56
CA THR A 139 3.97 4.06 -10.33
C THR A 139 4.92 4.42 -9.19
N VAL A 140 5.75 5.44 -9.39
CA VAL A 140 6.58 6.02 -8.32
C VAL A 140 6.26 7.50 -8.19
N TRP A 141 5.74 7.89 -7.03
CA TRP A 141 5.50 9.28 -6.68
C TRP A 141 6.70 9.87 -5.96
N VAL A 142 7.01 11.12 -6.24
CA VAL A 142 8.05 11.87 -5.52
C VAL A 142 7.42 13.11 -4.91
N ASN A 143 7.54 13.26 -3.58
CA ASN A 143 6.98 14.36 -2.78
C ASN A 143 5.47 14.59 -2.99
N THR A 144 4.76 13.56 -3.41
CA THR A 144 3.31 13.53 -3.56
C THR A 144 2.81 12.09 -3.34
N TYR A 145 1.50 11.90 -3.21
CA TYR A 145 0.91 10.58 -3.05
C TYR A 145 -0.48 10.52 -3.70
N ARG A 146 -0.79 9.40 -4.36
CA ARG A 146 -2.07 9.15 -5.06
C ARG A 146 -2.41 10.18 -6.16
N ALA A 147 -1.42 10.91 -6.67
CA ALA A 147 -1.62 11.72 -7.87
C ALA A 147 -1.81 10.79 -9.07
N LEU A 148 -3.00 10.79 -9.66
CA LEU A 148 -3.36 10.01 -10.83
C LEU A 148 -3.88 10.91 -11.94
N SER A 149 -3.69 10.49 -13.18
CA SER A 149 -4.22 11.17 -14.36
C SER A 149 -4.78 10.15 -15.33
N TYR A 150 -5.91 10.45 -15.94
CA TYR A 150 -6.50 9.63 -17.01
C TYR A 150 -5.61 9.51 -18.25
N THR A 151 -4.61 10.37 -18.40
CA THR A 151 -3.64 10.34 -19.50
C THR A 151 -2.37 9.54 -19.21
N THR A 152 -2.17 9.14 -17.94
CA THR A 152 -0.96 8.45 -17.50
C THR A 152 -1.29 7.00 -17.17
N PRO A 153 -0.60 6.01 -17.75
CA PRO A 153 -0.84 4.61 -17.45
C PRO A 153 -0.67 4.31 -15.95
N PHE A 154 -1.60 3.53 -15.39
CA PHE A 154 -1.56 3.03 -14.03
C PHE A 154 -1.70 1.50 -14.03
N GLY A 155 -0.87 0.82 -13.26
CA GLY A 155 -0.91 -0.64 -13.12
C GLY A 155 0.33 -1.17 -12.41
N GLY A 156 0.30 -2.46 -12.05
CA GLY A 156 1.31 -3.09 -11.21
C GLY A 156 2.51 -3.66 -11.96
N TYR A 157 3.57 -3.88 -11.20
CA TYR A 157 4.66 -4.79 -11.53
C TYR A 157 4.46 -6.08 -10.73
N LYS A 158 5.14 -7.14 -11.12
CA LYS A 158 5.17 -8.42 -10.41
C LYS A 158 3.74 -8.96 -10.19
N ARG A 159 3.44 -9.47 -8.99
CA ARG A 159 2.11 -10.02 -8.65
C ARG A 159 1.02 -8.97 -8.41
N SER A 160 1.34 -7.67 -8.47
CA SER A 160 0.31 -6.62 -8.42
C SER A 160 -0.53 -6.53 -9.67
N GLY A 161 -0.17 -7.25 -10.72
CA GLY A 161 -1.00 -7.43 -11.92
C GLY A 161 -0.26 -7.12 -13.21
N GLU A 162 -0.87 -7.53 -14.31
CA GLU A 162 -0.48 -7.23 -15.68
C GLU A 162 -1.38 -6.14 -16.25
N GLY A 163 -1.02 -5.62 -17.40
CA GLY A 163 -1.79 -4.57 -18.08
C GLY A 163 -1.66 -3.17 -17.45
N ARG A 164 -2.32 -2.23 -18.08
CA ARG A 164 -2.37 -0.83 -17.62
C ARG A 164 -3.74 -0.24 -17.85
N GLU A 165 -4.24 0.45 -16.84
CA GLU A 165 -5.39 1.33 -16.94
C GLU A 165 -4.92 2.74 -17.30
N ASN A 166 -5.80 3.57 -17.83
CA ASN A 166 -5.54 4.93 -18.25
C ASN A 166 -4.49 5.06 -19.37
N GLY A 167 -4.33 6.26 -19.89
CA GLY A 167 -3.44 6.53 -21.00
C GLY A 167 -3.84 5.86 -22.31
N LYS A 168 -3.05 6.06 -23.36
CA LYS A 168 -3.34 5.50 -24.70
C LYS A 168 -3.17 4.00 -24.77
N ASP A 169 -2.33 3.43 -23.91
CA ASP A 169 -2.02 2.00 -23.94
C ASP A 169 -3.14 1.14 -23.35
N ALA A 170 -4.02 1.71 -22.53
CA ALA A 170 -5.14 0.99 -21.92
C ALA A 170 -6.05 0.31 -22.96
N ILE A 171 -6.19 0.88 -24.15
CA ILE A 171 -7.00 0.27 -25.22
C ILE A 171 -6.47 -1.11 -25.63
N LYS A 172 -5.19 -1.38 -25.50
CA LYS A 172 -4.56 -2.64 -25.88
C LYS A 172 -5.11 -3.82 -25.08
N GLU A 173 -5.55 -3.57 -23.84
CA GLU A 173 -6.14 -4.59 -22.95
C GLU A 173 -7.50 -5.10 -23.47
N PHE A 174 -8.16 -4.34 -24.33
CA PHE A 174 -9.45 -4.67 -24.93
C PHE A 174 -9.34 -5.14 -26.38
N LEU A 175 -8.14 -5.31 -26.90
CA LEU A 175 -7.87 -5.67 -28.29
C LEU A 175 -7.12 -7.01 -28.40
N GLN A 176 -7.37 -7.72 -29.49
CA GLN A 176 -6.60 -8.91 -29.85
C GLN A 176 -5.92 -8.70 -31.20
N VAL A 177 -4.67 -9.11 -31.30
CA VAL A 177 -3.92 -9.09 -32.57
C VAL A 177 -4.29 -10.32 -33.39
N LYS A 178 -4.63 -10.10 -34.68
CA LYS A 178 -4.84 -11.18 -35.67
C LYS A 178 -3.89 -11.00 -36.84
N SER A 179 -3.18 -12.04 -37.22
CA SER A 179 -2.40 -12.10 -38.46
C SER A 179 -3.21 -12.80 -39.54
N VAL A 180 -3.22 -12.25 -40.77
CA VAL A 180 -3.87 -12.82 -41.94
C VAL A 180 -2.85 -12.97 -43.05
N TRP A 181 -2.72 -14.16 -43.59
CA TRP A 181 -1.83 -14.48 -44.71
C TRP A 181 -2.69 -14.91 -45.90
N ILE A 182 -2.53 -14.23 -47.02
CA ILE A 182 -3.24 -14.53 -48.28
C ILE A 182 -2.18 -14.81 -49.35
N ALA A 183 -2.13 -16.03 -49.86
CA ALA A 183 -1.31 -16.36 -51.01
C ALA A 183 -2.09 -16.08 -52.30
N HIS A 184 -1.43 -15.50 -53.29
CA HIS A 184 -1.92 -15.41 -54.65
C HIS A 184 -1.27 -16.51 -55.49
N GLU A 185 -2.07 -17.27 -56.21
CA GLU A 185 -1.60 -18.17 -57.26
C GLU A 185 -1.17 -17.38 -58.50
#